data_c03b24c42d541e05c65cdcfb4617fccb
#
_entry.id   c03b24c42d541e05c65cdcfb4617fccb
#
_cell.length_a   1.000
_cell.length_b   1.000
_cell.length_c   1.000
_cell.angle_alpha   90.00
_cell.angle_beta   90.00
_cell.angle_gamma   90.00
#
_symmetry.space_group_name_H-M   'P 1'
#
loop_
_entity.id
_entity.type
_entity.pdbx_description
1 polymer ?
#
loop_
_entity_poly.entity_id
_entity_poly.type
_entity_poly.pdbx_seq_one_letter_code
_entity_poly.pdbx_strand_id
1 'polypeptide(L)'
;MKNSFYKSEIKISPEAVASVHDGGVVILDNTKGRLYSSGPAGAYIWRCIEQQLSLDAIAESLHADFQVDLIMAREHTARFMEQLHGNGLIERRAA
;
A
#
# COMPACT_ATOMS: atom_id res chain seq x y z
N MET A 1 -19.60 -1.05 6.21
CA MET A 1 -18.97 0.14 5.66
C MET A 1 -17.94 -0.21 4.61
N LYS A 2 -18.02 0.41 3.48
CA LYS A 2 -17.09 0.10 2.44
C LYS A 2 -15.73 0.69 2.69
N ASN A 3 -14.70 -0.05 2.35
CA ASN A 3 -13.38 0.50 2.33
C ASN A 3 -13.28 1.45 1.15
N SER A 4 -13.00 2.70 1.43
CA SER A 4 -13.00 3.74 0.40
C SER A 4 -11.86 3.60 -0.60
N PHE A 5 -10.89 2.73 -0.34
CA PHE A 5 -9.81 2.49 -1.30
C PHE A 5 -10.26 1.67 -2.51
N TYR A 6 -11.43 1.03 -2.43
CA TYR A 6 -11.90 0.21 -3.55
C TYR A 6 -12.01 0.98 -4.84
N LYS A 7 -12.61 2.18 -4.77
CA LYS A 7 -12.86 2.96 -5.96
C LYS A 7 -12.16 4.30 -5.92
N SER A 8 -11.33 4.51 -4.91
CA SER A 8 -10.61 5.75 -4.80
C SER A 8 -9.29 5.64 -5.53
N GLU A 9 -8.90 6.74 -6.12
CA GLU A 9 -7.57 6.86 -6.65
C GLU A 9 -6.61 7.03 -5.49
N ILE A 10 -5.51 6.28 -5.52
CA ILE A 10 -4.51 6.34 -4.46
C ILE A 10 -3.32 7.11 -4.98
N LYS A 11 -2.91 8.12 -4.23
CA LYS A 11 -1.80 8.96 -4.62
C LYS A 11 -0.75 8.92 -3.53
N ILE A 12 0.51 8.68 -3.93
CA ILE A 12 1.62 8.68 -2.99
C ILE A 12 1.96 10.13 -2.68
N SER A 13 2.20 10.42 -1.40
CA SER A 13 2.63 11.75 -0.98
C SER A 13 3.93 12.12 -1.69
N PRO A 14 4.04 13.34 -2.20
CA PRO A 14 5.30 13.77 -2.83
C PRO A 14 6.47 13.84 -1.85
N GLU A 15 6.18 13.84 -0.54
CA GLU A 15 7.23 13.86 0.48
C GLU A 15 7.67 12.46 0.89
N ALA A 16 7.08 11.41 0.36
CA ALA A 16 7.44 10.05 0.68
C ALA A 16 8.51 9.55 -0.28
N VAL A 17 9.60 9.04 0.28
CA VAL A 17 10.69 8.46 -0.51
C VAL A 17 10.83 7.01 -0.07
N ALA A 18 10.70 6.10 -1.02
CA ALA A 18 10.71 4.67 -0.71
C ALA A 18 11.93 4.00 -1.30
N SER A 19 12.45 3.04 -0.53
CA SER A 19 13.50 2.14 -0.99
C SER A 19 12.96 0.73 -0.88
N VAL A 20 12.85 0.03 -2.00
CA VAL A 20 12.22 -1.29 -2.06
C VAL A 20 13.29 -2.33 -2.30
N HIS A 21 13.28 -3.38 -1.49
CA HIS A 21 14.21 -4.48 -1.57
C HIS A 21 13.44 -5.80 -1.54
N ASP A 22 14.12 -6.89 -1.82
CA ASP A 22 13.47 -8.20 -1.76
C ASP A 22 12.91 -8.48 -0.37
N GLY A 23 13.56 -8.00 0.66
CA GLY A 23 13.12 -8.24 2.03
C GLY A 23 12.09 -7.26 2.55
N GLY A 24 11.73 -6.23 1.77
CA GLY A 24 10.74 -5.30 2.22
C GLY A 24 10.90 -3.90 1.65
N VAL A 25 10.24 -2.95 2.29
CA VAL A 25 10.25 -1.56 1.86
C VAL A 25 10.52 -0.68 3.07
N VAL A 26 11.30 0.38 2.85
CA VAL A 26 11.52 1.44 3.84
C VAL A 26 11.05 2.74 3.19
N ILE A 27 10.17 3.44 3.87
CA ILE A 27 9.61 4.68 3.34
C ILE A 27 9.95 5.81 4.30
N LEU A 28 10.58 6.85 3.79
CA LEU A 28 10.91 8.03 4.57
C LEU A 28 9.89 9.11 4.28
N ASP A 29 9.31 9.64 5.34
CA ASP A 29 8.43 10.80 5.26
C ASP A 29 9.30 12.04 5.50
N ASN A 30 9.64 12.75 4.42
CA ASN A 30 10.52 13.91 4.52
C ASN A 30 9.90 15.05 5.31
N THR A 31 8.57 15.14 5.37
CA THR A 31 7.92 16.20 6.11
C THR A 31 8.14 16.06 7.61
N LYS A 32 8.01 14.83 8.12
CA LYS A 32 8.06 14.58 9.55
C LYS A 32 9.34 13.88 9.99
N GLY A 33 10.18 13.51 9.06
CA GLY A 33 11.42 12.81 9.37
C GLY A 33 11.22 11.42 9.94
N ARG A 34 10.12 10.77 9.58
CA ARG A 34 9.81 9.44 10.10
C ARG A 34 10.10 8.37 9.08
N LEU A 35 10.48 7.20 9.58
CA LEU A 35 10.66 6.03 8.75
C LEU A 35 9.54 5.04 9.00
N TYR A 36 9.06 4.44 7.94
CA TYR A 36 8.08 3.37 8.00
C TYR A 36 8.65 2.19 7.23
N SER A 37 8.61 1.01 7.81
CA SER A 37 9.16 -0.17 7.14
C SER A 37 8.16 -1.31 7.18
N SER A 38 8.25 -2.18 6.20
CA SER A 38 7.38 -3.34 6.12
C SER A 38 8.13 -4.46 5.40
N GLY A 39 7.62 -5.69 5.53
CA GLY A 39 8.23 -6.85 4.94
C GLY A 39 7.92 -7.03 3.47
N PRO A 40 8.16 -8.25 2.94
CA PRO A 40 8.01 -8.48 1.49
C PRO A 40 6.62 -8.23 0.96
N ALA A 41 5.58 -8.58 1.71
CA ALA A 41 4.21 -8.33 1.26
C ALA A 41 3.94 -6.84 1.17
N GLY A 42 4.44 -6.07 2.15
CA GLY A 42 4.30 -4.62 2.09
C GLY A 42 5.03 -4.01 0.92
N ALA A 43 6.23 -4.52 0.63
CA ALA A 43 6.97 -4.05 -0.55
C ALA A 43 6.20 -4.32 -1.83
N TYR A 44 5.60 -5.49 -1.92
CA TYR A 44 4.80 -5.85 -3.08
C TYR A 44 3.61 -4.90 -3.24
N ILE A 45 2.90 -4.66 -2.15
CA ILE A 45 1.74 -3.76 -2.19
C ILE A 45 2.18 -2.35 -2.55
N TRP A 46 3.30 -1.89 -2.00
CA TRP A 46 3.80 -0.56 -2.31
C TRP A 46 4.08 -0.40 -3.80
N ARG A 47 4.73 -1.41 -4.42
CA ARG A 47 4.98 -1.36 -5.85
C ARG A 47 3.69 -1.31 -6.66
N CYS A 48 2.68 -2.03 -6.21
CA CYS A 48 1.37 -1.98 -6.88
C CYS A 48 0.74 -0.59 -6.76
N ILE A 49 0.91 0.05 -5.60
CA ILE A 49 0.41 1.41 -5.42
C ILE A 49 1.13 2.36 -6.37
N GLU A 50 2.42 2.18 -6.54
CA GLU A 50 3.18 3.00 -7.50
C GLU A 50 2.66 2.84 -8.92
N GLN A 51 2.14 1.67 -9.24
CA GLN A 51 1.54 1.41 -10.54
C GLN A 51 0.09 1.85 -10.61
N GLN A 52 -0.41 2.45 -9.54
CA GLN A 52 -1.76 3.01 -9.46
C GLN A 52 -2.85 1.95 -9.57
N LEU A 53 -2.58 0.78 -9.04
CA LEU A 53 -3.58 -0.27 -8.99
C LEU A 53 -4.55 -0.03 -7.84
N SER A 54 -5.80 -0.43 -8.05
CA SER A 54 -6.82 -0.34 -7.01
C SER A 54 -6.57 -1.39 -5.93
N LEU A 55 -7.23 -1.21 -4.78
CA LEU A 55 -7.13 -2.19 -3.70
C LEU A 55 -7.50 -3.58 -4.18
N ASP A 56 -8.59 -3.71 -4.95
CA ASP A 56 -9.01 -5.01 -5.44
C ASP A 56 -7.97 -5.63 -6.35
N ALA A 57 -7.41 -4.86 -7.26
CA ALA A 57 -6.41 -5.37 -8.17
C ALA A 57 -5.15 -5.81 -7.41
N ILE A 58 -4.76 -5.03 -6.40
CA ILE A 58 -3.60 -5.39 -5.58
C ILE A 58 -3.86 -6.67 -4.81
N ALA A 59 -5.06 -6.79 -4.23
CA ALA A 59 -5.39 -7.98 -3.45
C ALA A 59 -5.38 -9.22 -4.32
N GLU A 60 -5.91 -9.13 -5.53
CA GLU A 60 -5.91 -10.26 -6.44
C GLU A 60 -4.50 -10.67 -6.85
N SER A 61 -3.66 -9.69 -7.12
CA SER A 61 -2.27 -9.97 -7.43
C SER A 61 -1.54 -10.61 -6.25
N LEU A 62 -1.78 -10.10 -5.07
CA LEU A 62 -1.17 -10.62 -3.86
C LEU A 62 -1.61 -12.07 -3.64
N HIS A 63 -2.90 -12.33 -3.82
CA HIS A 63 -3.45 -13.67 -3.71
C HIS A 63 -2.75 -14.64 -4.68
N ALA A 64 -2.58 -14.21 -5.93
CA ALA A 64 -1.99 -15.06 -6.94
C ALA A 64 -0.50 -15.29 -6.70
N ASP A 65 0.23 -14.24 -6.34
CA ASP A 65 1.69 -14.32 -6.27
C ASP A 65 2.20 -14.89 -4.96
N PHE A 66 1.48 -14.67 -3.86
CA PHE A 66 1.88 -15.16 -2.55
C PHE A 66 1.08 -16.38 -2.10
N GLN A 67 0.11 -16.78 -2.90
CA GLN A 67 -0.71 -17.96 -2.62
C GLN A 67 -1.42 -17.86 -1.28
N VAL A 68 -1.88 -16.68 -0.93
CA VAL A 68 -2.67 -16.46 0.27
C VAL A 68 -4.13 -16.41 -0.12
N ASP A 69 -5.01 -16.73 0.85
CA ASP A 69 -6.44 -16.65 0.63
C ASP A 69 -6.84 -15.25 0.18
N LEU A 70 -7.79 -15.17 -0.76
CA LEU A 70 -8.18 -13.87 -1.31
C LEU A 70 -8.74 -12.93 -0.25
N ILE A 71 -9.53 -13.47 0.70
CA ILE A 71 -10.07 -12.66 1.77
C ILE A 71 -8.94 -12.09 2.62
N MET A 72 -7.96 -12.91 2.94
CA MET A 72 -6.80 -12.43 3.70
C MET A 72 -5.99 -11.44 2.91
N ALA A 73 -5.84 -11.67 1.60
CA ALA A 73 -5.11 -10.73 0.75
C ALA A 73 -5.78 -9.36 0.78
N ARG A 74 -7.11 -9.34 0.73
CA ARG A 74 -7.84 -8.08 0.79
C ARG A 74 -7.66 -7.40 2.15
N GLU A 75 -7.73 -8.17 3.22
CA GLU A 75 -7.55 -7.60 4.56
C GLU A 75 -6.15 -7.05 4.75
N HIS A 76 -5.15 -7.78 4.30
CA HIS A 76 -3.77 -7.31 4.40
C HIS A 76 -3.57 -6.03 3.60
N THR A 77 -4.07 -6.00 2.37
CA THR A 77 -3.92 -4.84 1.52
C THR A 77 -4.62 -3.62 2.14
N ALA A 78 -5.86 -3.83 2.60
CA ALA A 78 -6.62 -2.73 3.19
C ALA A 78 -5.93 -2.21 4.45
N ARG A 79 -5.44 -3.10 5.30
CA ARG A 79 -4.77 -2.70 6.54
C ARG A 79 -3.50 -1.93 6.25
N PHE A 80 -2.72 -2.40 5.29
CA PHE A 80 -1.49 -1.72 4.92
C PHE A 80 -1.79 -0.32 4.39
N MET A 81 -2.80 -0.21 3.53
CA MET A 81 -3.20 1.10 3.00
C MET A 81 -3.70 2.03 4.10
N GLU A 82 -4.45 1.50 5.06
CA GLU A 82 -4.90 2.32 6.18
C GLU A 82 -3.73 2.84 6.98
N GLN A 83 -2.72 2.01 7.19
CA GLN A 83 -1.53 2.44 7.91
C GLN A 83 -0.77 3.50 7.14
N LEU A 84 -0.62 3.32 5.85
CA LEU A 84 0.06 4.32 5.01
C LEU A 84 -0.71 5.62 5.02
N HIS A 85 -2.02 5.54 4.90
CA HIS A 85 -2.87 6.73 4.90
C HIS A 85 -2.80 7.45 6.24
N GLY A 86 -2.86 6.68 7.33
CA GLY A 86 -2.78 7.26 8.66
C GLY A 86 -1.46 7.94 8.97
N ASN A 87 -0.40 7.54 8.27
CA ASN A 87 0.91 8.14 8.42
C ASN A 87 1.18 9.22 7.38
N GLY A 88 0.20 9.53 6.55
CA GLY A 88 0.34 10.60 5.57
C GLY A 88 1.19 10.22 4.36
N LEU A 89 1.44 8.93 4.15
CA LEU A 89 2.29 8.49 3.05
C LEU A 89 1.52 8.30 1.76
N ILE A 90 0.22 8.08 1.84
CA ILE A 90 -0.65 8.06 0.67
C ILE A 90 -1.88 8.90 0.95
N GLU A 91 -2.50 9.35 -0.13
CA GLU A 91 -3.75 10.08 -0.08
C GLU A 91 -4.78 9.31 -0.88
N ARG A 92 -6.02 9.49 -0.48
CA ARG A 92 -7.14 8.89 -1.15
C ARG A 92 -7.94 9.98 -1.85
N ARG A 93 -8.16 9.81 -3.14
CA ARG A 93 -8.97 10.74 -3.90
C ARG A 93 -10.22 10.05 -4.34
N ALA A 94 -11.35 10.71 -4.15
CA ALA A 94 -12.60 10.20 -4.66
C ALA A 94 -12.54 10.16 -6.18
N ALA A 95 -12.97 9.05 -6.74
CA ALA A 95 -12.99 8.89 -8.20
C ALA A 95 -14.08 9.75 -8.81
#